data_9ea59755055e62f0a9b8a67a3c3092ca
#
_entry.id   9ea59755055e62f0a9b8a67a3c3092ca
#
_cell.length_a   1.000
_cell.length_b   1.000
_cell.length_c   1.000
_cell.angle_alpha   90.00
_cell.angle_beta   90.00
_cell.angle_gamma   90.00
#
_symmetry.space_group_name_H-M   'P 1'
#
loop_
_entity.id
_entity.type
_entity.pdbx_description
1 polymer ?
#
loop_
_entity_poly.entity_id
_entity_poly.type
_entity_poly.pdbx_seq_one_letter_code
_entity_poly.pdbx_strand_id
1 'polypeptide(L)'
;MRIAVWHNLPSGGGKRALFHQVKGLVERGHEVESWCPPVADRAFLPLGPLVAEHVVSLSWQEREARGRVGAVIQSYRNVVGKLRAMEEHCRRCAEEINSKGFDVLFAHSCQFFRMSAIGRFVRLPKVIYQHEPDRDLYEASPRLPWLALPSPRGSSWAPRTIGRFVRDLVRVQALRIRAREERESAAAFGQILVNSFYSRESVLRAYGLEARVCYLGVESGIFRSLGLPRDRVVVGLGAIHQSKGIETAIQAVASIPEPQRPALVWIGNFAVAAYLRDLNQQADSLRVKFVSRVGISDDDLVESLNRAAVMVYTSRLEPFGLAPLEANLCETPVVAIAEGGVRETIVDGLNGILVPDRNPVLIGKALAKIVDNPAWGRRLGEQARAQVIEKWGWPRSIERLEGYLMEEIEKSGSRDNR
;
A
#
# COMPACT_ATOMS: atom_id res chain seq x y z
N MET A 1 3.36 -24.67 -13.74
CA MET A 1 4.45 -23.71 -14.07
C MET A 1 5.48 -23.72 -12.96
N ARG A 2 6.75 -23.49 -13.33
CA ARG A 2 7.83 -23.17 -12.39
C ARG A 2 7.98 -21.65 -12.33
N ILE A 3 7.73 -21.05 -11.18
CA ILE A 3 7.60 -19.59 -11.01
C ILE A 3 8.74 -19.09 -10.10
N ALA A 4 9.58 -18.19 -10.61
CA ALA A 4 10.52 -17.44 -9.78
C ALA A 4 9.83 -16.19 -9.23
N VAL A 5 9.82 -16.02 -7.91
CA VAL A 5 9.25 -14.82 -7.26
C VAL A 5 10.39 -13.93 -6.77
N TRP A 6 10.32 -12.63 -7.03
CA TRP A 6 11.23 -11.66 -6.46
C TRP A 6 10.47 -10.57 -5.71
N HIS A 7 10.93 -10.22 -4.50
CA HIS A 7 10.32 -9.14 -3.73
C HIS A 7 11.32 -8.40 -2.83
N ASN A 8 10.99 -7.16 -2.50
CA ASN A 8 11.63 -6.38 -1.44
C ASN A 8 10.56 -5.54 -0.72
N LEU A 9 9.65 -6.22 -0.03
CA LEU A 9 8.51 -5.61 0.63
C LEU A 9 8.74 -5.48 2.14
N PRO A 10 8.31 -4.37 2.76
CA PRO A 10 8.17 -4.27 4.22
C PRO A 10 6.91 -4.99 4.69
N SER A 11 6.71 -5.11 6.02
CA SER A 11 5.44 -5.54 6.60
C SER A 11 4.29 -4.63 6.15
N GLY A 12 3.10 -5.20 5.95
CA GLY A 12 1.89 -4.47 5.55
C GLY A 12 1.12 -5.11 4.40
N GLY A 13 0.23 -4.34 3.78
CA GLY A 13 -0.70 -4.83 2.75
C GLY A 13 -0.01 -5.46 1.53
N GLY A 14 1.12 -4.90 1.09
CA GLY A 14 1.92 -5.47 -0.01
C GLY A 14 2.49 -6.85 0.31
N LYS A 15 3.04 -7.04 1.52
CA LYS A 15 3.56 -8.34 1.96
C LYS A 15 2.43 -9.36 2.15
N ARG A 16 1.27 -8.92 2.66
CA ARG A 16 0.07 -9.78 2.76
C ARG A 16 -0.39 -10.24 1.38
N ALA A 17 -0.44 -9.34 0.40
CA ALA A 17 -0.78 -9.69 -0.98
C ALA A 17 0.18 -10.73 -1.56
N LEU A 18 1.48 -10.50 -1.44
CA LEU A 18 2.51 -11.45 -1.88
C LEU A 18 2.32 -12.84 -1.25
N PHE A 19 2.14 -12.89 0.08
CA PHE A 19 1.97 -14.15 0.81
C PHE A 19 0.80 -14.96 0.27
N HIS A 20 -0.37 -14.35 0.13
CA HIS A 20 -1.57 -15.06 -0.37
C HIS A 20 -1.47 -15.41 -1.85
N GLN A 21 -0.80 -14.61 -2.66
CA GLN A 21 -0.55 -14.91 -4.06
C GLN A 21 0.39 -16.12 -4.19
N VAL A 22 1.50 -16.15 -3.45
CA VAL A 22 2.40 -17.31 -3.43
C VAL A 22 1.69 -18.54 -2.89
N LYS A 23 1.00 -18.44 -1.75
CA LYS A 23 0.22 -19.54 -1.18
C LYS A 23 -0.78 -20.11 -2.18
N GLY A 24 -1.58 -19.24 -2.82
CA GLY A 24 -2.59 -19.68 -3.78
C GLY A 24 -1.99 -20.33 -5.04
N LEU A 25 -0.84 -19.85 -5.53
CA LEU A 25 -0.13 -20.49 -6.65
C LEU A 25 0.38 -21.88 -6.27
N VAL A 26 0.96 -22.04 -5.07
CA VAL A 26 1.40 -23.35 -4.55
C VAL A 26 0.21 -24.32 -4.39
N GLU A 27 -0.91 -23.87 -3.82
CA GLU A 27 -2.13 -24.67 -3.64
C GLU A 27 -2.74 -25.12 -4.99
N ARG A 28 -2.45 -24.40 -6.08
CA ARG A 28 -2.86 -24.78 -7.46
C ARG A 28 -1.83 -25.66 -8.16
N GLY A 29 -0.80 -26.13 -7.44
CA GLY A 29 0.18 -27.10 -7.94
C GLY A 29 1.34 -26.49 -8.74
N HIS A 30 1.61 -25.17 -8.60
CA HIS A 30 2.80 -24.56 -9.21
C HIS A 30 4.02 -24.74 -8.32
N GLU A 31 5.20 -24.94 -8.93
CA GLU A 31 6.48 -24.90 -8.25
C GLU A 31 6.94 -23.44 -8.12
N VAL A 32 7.12 -22.98 -6.89
CA VAL A 32 7.47 -21.58 -6.62
C VAL A 32 8.72 -21.51 -5.78
N GLU A 33 9.69 -20.70 -6.17
CA GLU A 33 10.84 -20.32 -5.34
C GLU A 33 10.90 -18.78 -5.25
N SER A 34 11.41 -18.26 -4.13
CA SER A 34 11.40 -16.82 -3.82
C SER A 34 12.82 -16.27 -3.63
N TRP A 35 13.09 -15.06 -4.13
CA TRP A 35 14.34 -14.31 -3.94
C TRP A 35 14.06 -12.96 -3.30
N CYS A 36 14.85 -12.60 -2.30
CA CYS A 36 14.73 -11.29 -1.65
C CYS A 36 16.08 -10.79 -1.09
N PRO A 37 16.25 -9.48 -0.88
CA PRO A 37 17.36 -8.96 -0.09
C PRO A 37 17.13 -9.14 1.42
N PRO A 38 18.18 -9.09 2.26
CA PRO A 38 18.08 -9.23 3.72
C PRO A 38 17.19 -8.17 4.39
N VAL A 39 16.96 -7.04 3.72
CA VAL A 39 16.13 -5.92 4.22
C VAL A 39 14.63 -6.10 3.95
N ALA A 40 14.24 -7.11 3.19
CA ALA A 40 12.83 -7.49 3.02
C ALA A 40 12.29 -8.03 4.35
N ASP A 41 11.03 -7.74 4.64
CA ASP A 41 10.39 -8.32 5.83
C ASP A 41 10.14 -9.83 5.63
N ARG A 42 10.71 -10.63 6.52
CA ARG A 42 10.56 -12.09 6.53
C ARG A 42 9.88 -12.62 7.80
N ALA A 43 9.54 -11.73 8.73
CA ALA A 43 8.87 -12.08 9.98
C ALA A 43 7.35 -12.05 9.83
N PHE A 44 6.81 -11.02 9.18
CA PHE A 44 5.38 -10.90 8.93
C PHE A 44 4.99 -11.74 7.71
N LEU A 45 4.14 -12.74 7.91
CA LEU A 45 3.69 -13.70 6.88
C LEU A 45 4.89 -14.29 6.11
N PRO A 46 5.72 -15.11 6.77
CA PRO A 46 6.95 -15.65 6.20
C PRO A 46 6.66 -16.58 5.02
N LEU A 47 7.45 -16.47 3.95
CA LEU A 47 7.32 -17.34 2.77
C LEU A 47 8.05 -18.68 2.95
N GLY A 48 9.09 -18.74 3.79
CA GLY A 48 9.91 -19.95 3.99
C GLY A 48 9.14 -21.24 4.32
N PRO A 49 8.00 -21.21 5.07
CA PRO A 49 7.16 -22.39 5.24
C PRO A 49 6.40 -22.86 4.00
N LEU A 50 6.24 -22.00 3.00
CA LEU A 50 5.50 -22.30 1.76
C LEU A 50 6.42 -22.70 0.61
N VAL A 51 7.59 -22.04 0.49
CA VAL A 51 8.48 -22.15 -0.67
C VAL A 51 9.95 -21.99 -0.26
N ALA A 52 10.88 -22.47 -1.08
CA ALA A 52 12.30 -22.17 -0.91
C ALA A 52 12.54 -20.65 -1.04
N GLU A 53 13.12 -20.03 -0.02
CA GLU A 53 13.39 -18.59 0.02
C GLU A 53 14.91 -18.34 -0.02
N HIS A 54 15.39 -17.71 -1.11
CA HIS A 54 16.79 -17.36 -1.34
C HIS A 54 17.04 -15.92 -0.89
N VAL A 55 17.85 -15.76 0.15
CA VAL A 55 18.24 -14.44 0.67
C VAL A 55 19.58 -14.05 0.07
N VAL A 56 19.56 -13.20 -0.94
CA VAL A 56 20.76 -12.74 -1.63
C VAL A 56 21.26 -11.45 -1.01
N SER A 57 22.57 -11.36 -0.73
CA SER A 57 23.17 -10.21 -0.04
C SER A 57 22.96 -8.89 -0.77
N LEU A 58 22.77 -7.81 0.02
CA LEU A 58 22.69 -6.43 -0.43
C LEU A 58 23.83 -5.64 0.22
N SER A 59 24.85 -5.31 -0.55
CA SER A 59 26.05 -4.61 -0.08
C SER A 59 25.85 -3.10 -0.05
N TRP A 60 24.96 -2.60 0.82
CA TRP A 60 24.71 -1.17 0.98
C TRP A 60 24.46 -0.82 2.44
N GLN A 61 25.06 0.30 2.89
CA GLN A 61 24.80 0.91 4.17
C GLN A 61 24.61 2.41 4.00
N GLU A 62 23.60 2.96 4.65
CA GLU A 62 23.37 4.39 4.69
C GLU A 62 24.49 5.07 5.47
N ARG A 63 25.10 6.09 4.87
CA ARG A 63 26.17 6.86 5.50
C ARG A 63 25.62 8.17 6.02
N GLU A 64 25.87 8.43 7.28
CA GLU A 64 25.54 9.71 7.88
C GLU A 64 26.48 10.81 7.40
N ALA A 65 25.95 12.01 7.26
CA ALA A 65 26.72 13.16 6.81
C ALA A 65 27.15 14.04 7.97
N ARG A 66 28.36 14.56 7.91
CA ARG A 66 28.85 15.60 8.83
C ARG A 66 28.61 16.98 8.22
N GLY A 67 27.84 17.83 8.91
CA GLY A 67 27.55 19.21 8.53
C GLY A 67 26.51 19.38 7.42
N ARG A 68 25.98 20.62 7.27
CA ARG A 68 24.85 20.93 6.38
C ARG A 68 25.14 20.74 4.89
N VAL A 69 26.33 21.06 4.40
CA VAL A 69 26.73 20.89 2.99
C VAL A 69 27.01 19.41 2.72
N GLY A 70 27.71 18.75 3.63
CA GLY A 70 27.98 17.30 3.55
C GLY A 70 26.68 16.48 3.50
N ALA A 71 25.63 16.90 4.20
CA ALA A 71 24.33 16.22 4.22
C ALA A 71 23.68 16.15 2.83
N VAL A 72 23.76 17.23 2.04
CA VAL A 72 23.16 17.28 0.69
C VAL A 72 23.88 16.34 -0.28
N ILE A 73 25.21 16.40 -0.30
CA ILE A 73 26.05 15.55 -1.15
C ILE A 73 25.89 14.08 -0.73
N GLN A 74 25.84 13.82 0.58
CA GLN A 74 25.68 12.46 1.10
C GLN A 74 24.30 11.88 0.80
N SER A 75 23.23 12.68 0.88
CA SER A 75 21.89 12.27 0.47
C SER A 75 21.87 11.80 -1.01
N TYR A 76 22.48 12.57 -1.91
CA TYR A 76 22.63 12.18 -3.31
C TYR A 76 23.46 10.88 -3.46
N ARG A 77 24.60 10.77 -2.78
CA ARG A 77 25.46 9.58 -2.80
C ARG A 77 24.73 8.37 -2.24
N ASN A 78 23.90 8.54 -1.21
CA ASN A 78 23.08 7.46 -0.65
C ASN A 78 22.05 6.96 -1.67
N VAL A 79 21.38 7.85 -2.42
CA VAL A 79 20.45 7.45 -3.49
C VAL A 79 21.17 6.65 -4.58
N VAL A 80 22.29 7.18 -5.11
CA VAL A 80 23.05 6.50 -6.18
C VAL A 80 23.67 5.19 -5.68
N GLY A 81 24.20 5.17 -4.46
CA GLY A 81 24.78 3.97 -3.85
C GLY A 81 23.72 2.88 -3.64
N LYS A 82 22.54 3.26 -3.18
CA LYS A 82 21.40 2.34 -3.00
C LYS A 82 20.93 1.74 -4.33
N LEU A 83 20.84 2.56 -5.38
CA LEU A 83 20.51 2.11 -6.73
C LEU A 83 21.50 1.06 -7.23
N ARG A 84 22.82 1.35 -7.18
CA ARG A 84 23.87 0.41 -7.60
C ARG A 84 23.85 -0.89 -6.82
N ALA A 85 23.65 -0.82 -5.51
CA ALA A 85 23.58 -2.02 -4.68
C ALA A 85 22.34 -2.88 -5.01
N MET A 86 21.19 -2.26 -5.27
CA MET A 86 19.98 -2.97 -5.71
C MET A 86 20.14 -3.56 -7.11
N GLU A 87 20.80 -2.86 -8.00
CA GLU A 87 21.13 -3.37 -9.34
C GLU A 87 22.01 -4.63 -9.27
N GLU A 88 23.06 -4.58 -8.47
CA GLU A 88 23.96 -5.70 -8.26
C GLU A 88 23.27 -6.90 -7.57
N HIS A 89 22.41 -6.62 -6.56
CA HIS A 89 21.56 -7.64 -5.93
C HIS A 89 20.64 -8.30 -6.97
N CYS A 90 19.95 -7.50 -7.79
CA CYS A 90 19.07 -8.02 -8.83
C CYS A 90 19.82 -8.82 -9.90
N ARG A 91 21.05 -8.42 -10.25
CA ARG A 91 21.89 -9.17 -11.19
C ARG A 91 22.22 -10.57 -10.67
N ARG A 92 22.65 -10.68 -9.41
CA ARG A 92 22.93 -11.99 -8.77
C ARG A 92 21.68 -12.86 -8.68
N CYS A 93 20.53 -12.29 -8.27
CA CYS A 93 19.28 -13.04 -8.29
C CYS A 93 18.94 -13.53 -9.70
N ALA A 94 19.14 -12.69 -10.71
CA ALA A 94 18.86 -13.05 -12.11
C ALA A 94 19.80 -14.16 -12.64
N GLU A 95 21.06 -14.17 -12.24
CA GLU A 95 22.02 -15.26 -12.60
C GLU A 95 21.52 -16.61 -12.08
N GLU A 96 21.08 -16.67 -10.81
CA GLU A 96 20.50 -17.88 -10.23
C GLU A 96 19.19 -18.27 -10.92
N ILE A 97 18.26 -17.33 -11.11
CA ILE A 97 16.96 -17.56 -11.72
C ILE A 97 17.11 -18.07 -13.16
N ASN A 98 17.95 -17.41 -13.96
CA ASN A 98 18.18 -17.77 -15.37
C ASN A 98 18.83 -19.17 -15.55
N SER A 99 19.52 -19.72 -14.52
CA SER A 99 20.16 -21.02 -14.57
C SER A 99 19.27 -22.19 -14.15
N LYS A 100 18.10 -21.92 -13.52
CA LYS A 100 17.26 -22.95 -12.89
C LYS A 100 16.08 -23.45 -13.73
N GLY A 101 15.81 -22.88 -14.92
CA GLY A 101 14.77 -23.33 -15.83
C GLY A 101 13.34 -23.03 -15.32
N PHE A 102 13.10 -21.84 -14.81
CA PHE A 102 11.76 -21.33 -14.52
C PHE A 102 11.04 -20.91 -15.80
N ASP A 103 9.70 -20.96 -15.78
CA ASP A 103 8.85 -20.58 -16.91
C ASP A 103 8.61 -19.06 -16.94
N VAL A 104 8.54 -18.43 -15.75
CA VAL A 104 8.19 -17.01 -15.60
C VAL A 104 8.78 -16.39 -14.33
N LEU A 105 9.15 -15.12 -14.41
CA LEU A 105 9.42 -14.27 -13.25
C LEU A 105 8.13 -13.54 -12.84
N PHE A 106 7.73 -13.70 -11.58
CA PHE A 106 6.71 -12.92 -10.92
C PHE A 106 7.35 -12.00 -9.87
N ALA A 107 7.52 -10.74 -10.20
CA ALA A 107 8.14 -9.75 -9.32
C ALA A 107 7.10 -8.91 -8.57
N HIS A 108 7.47 -8.44 -7.39
CA HIS A 108 6.72 -7.45 -6.61
C HIS A 108 7.46 -6.12 -6.51
N SER A 109 6.75 -5.09 -6.04
CA SER A 109 7.33 -3.78 -5.75
C SER A 109 8.51 -3.86 -4.79
N CYS A 110 9.40 -2.89 -4.89
CA CYS A 110 10.54 -2.70 -4.00
C CYS A 110 10.28 -1.54 -3.03
N GLN A 111 10.58 -1.71 -1.74
CA GLN A 111 10.43 -0.64 -0.74
C GLN A 111 11.37 0.55 -0.98
N PHE A 112 12.48 0.37 -1.70
CA PHE A 112 13.44 1.43 -1.99
C PHE A 112 13.11 2.19 -3.28
N PHE A 113 12.74 1.45 -4.31
CA PHE A 113 12.34 1.96 -5.62
C PHE A 113 11.13 1.14 -6.04
N ARG A 114 10.00 1.78 -6.21
CA ARG A 114 8.73 1.07 -6.41
C ARG A 114 8.77 0.05 -7.53
N MET A 115 9.54 0.32 -8.60
CA MET A 115 9.82 -0.66 -9.65
C MET A 115 11.15 -1.39 -9.39
N SER A 116 11.14 -2.70 -9.56
CA SER A 116 12.33 -3.54 -9.36
C SER A 116 13.21 -3.60 -10.59
N ALA A 117 14.52 -3.43 -10.39
CA ALA A 117 15.50 -3.59 -11.46
C ALA A 117 15.67 -5.05 -11.94
N ILE A 118 15.10 -6.05 -11.25
CA ILE A 118 15.22 -7.48 -11.60
C ILE A 118 14.77 -7.77 -13.03
N GLY A 119 13.72 -7.06 -13.50
CA GLY A 119 13.20 -7.19 -14.86
C GLY A 119 14.22 -6.87 -15.96
N ARG A 120 15.28 -6.09 -15.68
CA ARG A 120 16.33 -5.76 -16.62
C ARG A 120 17.34 -6.90 -16.84
N PHE A 121 17.43 -7.86 -15.91
CA PHE A 121 18.46 -8.90 -15.89
C PHE A 121 17.92 -10.31 -16.12
N VAL A 122 16.68 -10.58 -15.75
CA VAL A 122 16.02 -11.87 -16.00
C VAL A 122 15.60 -11.95 -17.46
N ARG A 123 15.89 -13.11 -18.09
CA ARG A 123 15.61 -13.38 -19.52
C ARG A 123 14.25 -14.03 -19.77
N LEU A 124 13.62 -14.55 -18.73
CA LEU A 124 12.32 -15.21 -18.80
C LEU A 124 11.18 -14.22 -19.14
N PRO A 125 10.00 -14.71 -19.56
CA PRO A 125 8.76 -13.97 -19.45
C PRO A 125 8.62 -13.36 -18.06
N LYS A 126 8.18 -12.09 -17.94
CA LYS A 126 8.27 -11.38 -16.66
C LYS A 126 7.10 -10.45 -16.41
N VAL A 127 6.48 -10.69 -15.28
CA VAL A 127 5.33 -9.95 -14.79
C VAL A 127 5.70 -9.27 -13.47
N ILE A 128 5.30 -8.01 -13.27
CA ILE A 128 5.44 -7.33 -11.98
C ILE A 128 4.07 -6.97 -11.42
N TYR A 129 3.89 -7.19 -10.12
CA TYR A 129 2.75 -6.70 -9.37
C TYR A 129 3.11 -5.40 -8.66
N GLN A 130 2.58 -4.29 -9.18
CA GLN A 130 2.83 -2.95 -8.68
C GLN A 130 1.65 -2.48 -7.84
N HIS A 131 1.88 -2.23 -6.55
CA HIS A 131 0.83 -1.74 -5.65
C HIS A 131 0.48 -0.29 -5.91
N GLU A 132 1.50 0.56 -6.05
CA GLU A 132 1.40 1.97 -6.40
C GLU A 132 2.76 2.52 -6.84
N PRO A 133 2.81 3.50 -7.76
CA PRO A 133 4.02 4.28 -8.03
C PRO A 133 4.48 5.07 -6.80
N ASP A 134 5.71 5.57 -6.82
CA ASP A 134 6.22 6.38 -5.72
C ASP A 134 5.50 7.72 -5.63
N ARG A 135 4.67 7.90 -4.60
CA ARG A 135 3.91 9.14 -4.35
C ARG A 135 4.82 10.35 -4.19
N ASP A 136 5.99 10.15 -3.57
CA ASP A 136 6.98 11.21 -3.40
C ASP A 136 7.62 11.67 -4.71
N LEU A 137 7.45 10.92 -5.80
CA LEU A 137 7.92 11.30 -7.13
C LEU A 137 6.82 11.87 -8.02
N TYR A 138 5.59 11.36 -7.92
CA TYR A 138 4.57 11.59 -8.93
C TYR A 138 3.31 12.29 -8.42
N GLU A 139 3.13 12.43 -7.12
CA GLU A 139 1.92 13.02 -6.52
C GLU A 139 2.22 14.36 -5.81
N ALA A 140 1.22 15.24 -5.79
CA ALA A 140 1.30 16.53 -5.10
C ALA A 140 0.96 16.46 -3.60
N SER A 141 0.71 15.28 -3.07
CA SER A 141 0.34 15.10 -1.67
C SER A 141 1.49 14.48 -0.87
N PRO A 142 2.01 15.13 0.17
CA PRO A 142 1.53 16.39 0.73
C PRO A 142 1.97 17.64 -0.05
N ARG A 143 2.92 17.53 -0.96
CA ARG A 143 3.41 18.60 -1.84
C ARG A 143 4.21 18.01 -3.00
N LEU A 144 4.25 18.73 -4.14
CA LEU A 144 5.09 18.35 -5.28
C LEU A 144 6.56 18.28 -4.86
N PRO A 145 7.24 17.15 -5.11
CA PRO A 145 8.61 16.93 -4.65
C PRO A 145 9.65 17.82 -5.35
N TRP A 146 9.38 18.28 -6.58
CA TRP A 146 10.25 19.14 -7.39
C TRP A 146 9.91 20.63 -7.32
N LEU A 147 9.00 21.06 -6.44
CA LEU A 147 8.81 22.48 -6.20
C LEU A 147 10.09 23.10 -5.68
N ALA A 148 10.53 24.17 -6.34
CA ALA A 148 11.68 24.96 -5.93
C ALA A 148 11.47 25.50 -4.50
N LEU A 149 12.54 25.58 -3.74
CA LEU A 149 12.50 26.20 -2.42
C LEU A 149 12.12 27.69 -2.58
N PRO A 150 11.29 28.24 -1.67
CA PRO A 150 10.95 29.66 -1.71
C PRO A 150 12.19 30.53 -1.80
N SER A 151 12.21 31.49 -2.73
CA SER A 151 13.31 32.44 -2.85
C SER A 151 13.44 33.26 -1.56
N PRO A 152 14.63 33.40 -0.99
CA PRO A 152 14.82 34.26 0.15
C PRO A 152 14.54 35.70 -0.23
N ARG A 153 13.88 36.45 0.66
CA ARG A 153 13.80 37.91 0.53
C ARG A 153 15.23 38.49 0.67
N GLY A 154 15.73 39.12 -0.37
CA GLY A 154 17.08 39.72 -0.37
C GLY A 154 17.85 39.54 -1.69
N SER A 155 19.13 39.89 -1.71
CA SER A 155 20.00 39.79 -2.91
C SER A 155 20.10 38.35 -3.41
N SER A 156 19.86 38.13 -4.68
CA SER A 156 19.99 36.82 -5.36
C SER A 156 21.42 36.27 -5.34
N TRP A 157 22.44 37.11 -5.08
CA TRP A 157 23.85 36.74 -5.01
C TRP A 157 24.36 36.49 -3.59
N ALA A 158 23.50 36.55 -2.59
CA ALA A 158 23.93 36.23 -1.23
C ALA A 158 24.38 34.74 -1.14
N PRO A 159 25.48 34.43 -0.40
CA PRO A 159 26.00 33.06 -0.26
C PRO A 159 24.95 32.04 0.23
N ARG A 160 24.00 32.50 1.06
CA ARG A 160 22.86 31.69 1.51
C ARG A 160 21.89 31.32 0.39
N THR A 161 21.68 32.21 -0.57
CA THR A 161 20.81 32.01 -1.76
C THR A 161 21.45 31.02 -2.71
N ILE A 162 22.76 31.17 -2.98
CA ILE A 162 23.54 30.24 -3.80
C ILE A 162 23.56 28.85 -3.15
N GLY A 163 23.80 28.75 -1.86
CA GLY A 163 23.79 27.47 -1.14
C GLY A 163 22.42 26.77 -1.14
N ARG A 164 21.31 27.55 -1.14
CA ARG A 164 19.95 26.98 -1.30
C ARG A 164 19.72 26.47 -2.72
N PHE A 165 20.12 27.22 -3.71
CA PHE A 165 20.00 26.83 -5.13
C PHE A 165 20.77 25.55 -5.42
N VAL A 166 22.04 25.44 -4.99
CA VAL A 166 22.83 24.21 -5.17
C VAL A 166 22.20 23.01 -4.46
N ARG A 167 21.69 23.20 -3.25
CA ARG A 167 20.98 22.14 -2.54
C ARG A 167 19.71 21.68 -3.28
N ASP A 168 18.95 22.62 -3.82
CA ASP A 168 17.74 22.31 -4.58
C ASP A 168 18.08 21.54 -5.86
N LEU A 169 19.13 21.96 -6.59
CA LEU A 169 19.63 21.24 -7.78
C LEU A 169 20.00 19.79 -7.46
N VAL A 170 20.78 19.57 -6.40
CA VAL A 170 21.21 18.21 -5.99
C VAL A 170 20.00 17.34 -5.62
N ARG A 171 19.04 17.92 -4.89
CA ARG A 171 17.80 17.23 -4.52
C ARG A 171 16.99 16.85 -5.75
N VAL A 172 16.74 17.81 -6.65
CA VAL A 172 15.96 17.57 -7.88
C VAL A 172 16.67 16.55 -8.76
N GLN A 173 18.01 16.58 -8.86
CA GLN A 173 18.76 15.59 -9.62
C GLN A 173 18.61 14.18 -9.04
N ALA A 174 18.58 14.02 -7.72
CA ALA A 174 18.32 12.72 -7.09
C ALA A 174 16.91 12.18 -7.44
N LEU A 175 15.89 13.03 -7.45
CA LEU A 175 14.54 12.68 -7.87
C LEU A 175 14.46 12.27 -9.34
N ARG A 176 15.14 13.01 -10.22
CA ARG A 176 15.19 12.70 -11.66
C ARG A 176 15.86 11.36 -11.95
N ILE A 177 16.93 11.02 -11.21
CA ILE A 177 17.58 9.72 -11.32
C ILE A 177 16.60 8.61 -10.88
N ARG A 178 15.93 8.76 -9.74
CA ARG A 178 14.92 7.79 -9.29
C ARG A 178 13.81 7.59 -10.30
N ALA A 179 13.25 8.68 -10.84
CA ALA A 179 12.18 8.63 -11.83
C ALA A 179 12.63 7.92 -13.13
N ARG A 180 13.85 8.17 -13.59
CA ARG A 180 14.42 7.47 -14.74
C ARG A 180 14.55 5.98 -14.48
N GLU A 181 15.19 5.60 -13.37
CA GLU A 181 15.43 4.21 -13.01
C GLU A 181 14.12 3.43 -12.81
N GLU A 182 13.12 4.03 -12.20
CA GLU A 182 11.80 3.41 -12.03
C GLU A 182 11.13 3.18 -13.39
N ARG A 183 11.17 4.17 -14.29
CA ARG A 183 10.59 4.05 -15.64
C ARG A 183 11.30 3.00 -16.48
N GLU A 184 12.65 2.98 -16.49
CA GLU A 184 13.44 1.97 -17.20
C GLU A 184 13.20 0.56 -16.65
N SER A 185 13.10 0.43 -15.33
CA SER A 185 12.75 -0.84 -14.69
C SER A 185 11.33 -1.29 -15.02
N ALA A 186 10.35 -0.37 -15.05
CA ALA A 186 8.98 -0.66 -15.42
C ALA A 186 8.89 -1.15 -16.88
N ALA A 187 9.59 -0.49 -17.80
CA ALA A 187 9.60 -0.84 -19.23
C ALA A 187 10.28 -2.19 -19.52
N ALA A 188 11.03 -2.74 -18.56
CA ALA A 188 11.69 -4.04 -18.71
C ALA A 188 10.74 -5.23 -18.47
N PHE A 189 9.55 -5.03 -17.92
CA PHE A 189 8.57 -6.10 -17.72
C PHE A 189 7.65 -6.22 -18.94
N GLY A 190 7.30 -7.44 -19.30
CA GLY A 190 6.34 -7.71 -20.38
C GLY A 190 4.91 -7.35 -19.97
N GLN A 191 4.60 -7.44 -18.65
CA GLN A 191 3.30 -7.09 -18.11
C GLN A 191 3.42 -6.47 -16.71
N ILE A 192 2.67 -5.38 -16.49
CA ILE A 192 2.49 -4.74 -15.19
C ILE A 192 1.09 -5.04 -14.69
N LEU A 193 0.97 -5.68 -13.52
CA LEU A 193 -0.28 -5.91 -12.82
C LEU A 193 -0.44 -4.90 -11.69
N VAL A 194 -1.68 -4.48 -11.45
CA VAL A 194 -2.05 -3.53 -10.40
C VAL A 194 -3.33 -3.97 -9.69
N ASN A 195 -3.56 -3.45 -8.49
CA ASN A 195 -4.67 -3.86 -7.63
C ASN A 195 -6.00 -3.14 -7.88
N SER A 196 -6.06 -2.14 -8.79
CA SER A 196 -7.27 -1.36 -9.06
C SER A 196 -7.16 -0.59 -10.37
N PHE A 197 -8.27 -0.11 -10.92
CA PHE A 197 -8.28 0.85 -12.03
C PHE A 197 -7.62 2.17 -11.63
N TYR A 198 -7.80 2.60 -10.38
CA TYR A 198 -7.08 3.76 -9.87
C TYR A 198 -5.55 3.59 -9.96
N SER A 199 -5.02 2.44 -9.54
CA SER A 199 -3.59 2.13 -9.64
C SER A 199 -3.12 1.99 -11.10
N ARG A 200 -3.98 1.47 -12.00
CA ARG A 200 -3.71 1.44 -13.45
C ARG A 200 -3.49 2.84 -14.01
N GLU A 201 -4.39 3.78 -13.69
CA GLU A 201 -4.23 5.17 -14.09
C GLU A 201 -2.99 5.82 -13.47
N SER A 202 -2.66 5.48 -12.23
CA SER A 202 -1.46 5.98 -11.55
C SER A 202 -0.18 5.49 -12.25
N VAL A 203 -0.12 4.23 -12.69
CA VAL A 203 0.99 3.68 -13.47
C VAL A 203 1.11 4.39 -14.82
N LEU A 204 -0.01 4.60 -15.53
CA LEU A 204 -0.02 5.31 -16.79
C LEU A 204 0.51 6.75 -16.64
N ARG A 205 0.07 7.47 -15.60
CA ARG A 205 0.56 8.84 -15.32
C ARG A 205 2.02 8.89 -14.90
N ALA A 206 2.49 7.90 -14.14
CA ALA A 206 3.86 7.89 -13.62
C ALA A 206 4.90 7.44 -14.66
N TYR A 207 4.58 6.39 -15.43
CA TYR A 207 5.56 5.73 -16.30
C TYR A 207 5.23 5.84 -17.78
N GLY A 208 4.02 6.23 -18.16
CA GLY A 208 3.56 6.21 -19.54
C GLY A 208 3.37 4.79 -20.09
N LEU A 209 3.10 3.82 -19.22
CA LEU A 209 2.96 2.41 -19.56
C LEU A 209 1.57 1.90 -19.19
N GLU A 210 1.06 0.94 -19.97
CA GLU A 210 -0.20 0.26 -19.66
C GLU A 210 0.00 -0.78 -18.56
N ALA A 211 -1.00 -0.90 -17.69
CA ALA A 211 -1.07 -1.93 -16.67
C ALA A 211 -2.41 -2.66 -16.74
N ARG A 212 -2.47 -3.88 -16.21
CA ARG A 212 -3.70 -4.69 -16.15
C ARG A 212 -4.14 -4.87 -14.71
N VAL A 213 -5.45 -4.80 -14.49
CA VAL A 213 -6.01 -4.92 -13.14
C VAL A 213 -6.09 -6.39 -12.74
N CYS A 214 -5.37 -6.73 -11.68
CA CYS A 214 -5.43 -8.01 -10.98
C CYS A 214 -5.81 -7.71 -9.52
N TYR A 215 -7.10 -7.66 -9.23
CA TYR A 215 -7.60 -7.34 -7.90
C TYR A 215 -7.06 -8.30 -6.83
N LEU A 216 -6.84 -7.76 -5.63
CA LEU A 216 -6.48 -8.55 -4.45
C LEU A 216 -7.70 -9.30 -3.91
N GLY A 217 -7.43 -10.37 -3.19
CA GLY A 217 -8.40 -11.05 -2.35
C GLY A 217 -8.35 -10.58 -0.90
N VAL A 218 -9.35 -10.99 -0.12
CA VAL A 218 -9.38 -10.85 1.34
C VAL A 218 -9.57 -12.19 2.01
N GLU A 219 -9.07 -12.32 3.25
CA GLU A 219 -9.02 -13.59 3.98
C GLU A 219 -10.28 -13.78 4.84
N SER A 220 -11.25 -14.50 4.29
CA SER A 220 -12.51 -14.79 4.97
C SER A 220 -12.38 -15.81 6.11
N GLY A 221 -11.27 -16.55 6.18
CA GLY A 221 -10.96 -17.45 7.29
C GLY A 221 -10.57 -16.70 8.57
N ILE A 222 -9.88 -15.58 8.44
CA ILE A 222 -9.49 -14.70 9.56
C ILE A 222 -10.63 -13.74 9.87
N PHE A 223 -10.99 -12.90 8.91
CA PHE A 223 -12.05 -11.90 9.08
C PHE A 223 -13.42 -12.54 8.87
N ARG A 224 -14.19 -12.64 9.95
CA ARG A 224 -15.49 -13.31 9.95
C ARG A 224 -16.45 -12.65 10.93
N SER A 225 -17.73 -12.85 10.71
CA SER A 225 -18.76 -12.47 11.68
C SER A 225 -18.68 -13.38 12.91
N LEU A 226 -18.67 -12.77 14.08
CA LEU A 226 -18.69 -13.44 15.38
C LEU A 226 -20.08 -13.39 16.06
N GLY A 227 -21.06 -12.72 15.43
CA GLY A 227 -22.39 -12.54 15.99
C GLY A 227 -22.43 -11.71 17.28
N LEU A 228 -21.41 -10.89 17.54
CA LEU A 228 -21.31 -10.07 18.75
C LEU A 228 -22.27 -8.87 18.70
N PRO A 229 -22.76 -8.40 19.87
CA PRO A 229 -23.49 -7.16 19.94
C PRO A 229 -22.59 -5.97 19.53
N ARG A 230 -23.17 -5.02 18.78
CA ARG A 230 -22.46 -3.83 18.34
C ARG A 230 -22.47 -2.76 19.42
N ASP A 231 -21.30 -2.25 19.73
CA ASP A 231 -21.12 -1.10 20.62
C ASP A 231 -21.27 0.20 19.84
N ARG A 232 -21.57 1.29 20.55
CA ARG A 232 -21.59 2.64 19.95
C ARG A 232 -20.16 3.15 19.71
N VAL A 233 -19.44 2.47 18.83
CA VAL A 233 -18.03 2.69 18.50
C VAL A 233 -17.86 2.86 17.00
N VAL A 234 -17.11 3.87 16.62
CA VAL A 234 -16.54 4.01 15.27
C VAL A 234 -15.12 3.45 15.30
N VAL A 235 -14.78 2.50 14.43
CA VAL A 235 -13.43 1.95 14.31
C VAL A 235 -12.73 2.50 13.07
N GLY A 236 -11.43 2.78 13.17
CA GLY A 236 -10.55 3.04 12.04
C GLY A 236 -9.42 2.01 12.02
N LEU A 237 -8.93 1.64 10.85
CA LEU A 237 -7.88 0.63 10.69
C LEU A 237 -6.77 1.12 9.76
N GLY A 238 -5.52 1.02 10.23
CA GLY A 238 -4.30 1.35 9.49
C GLY A 238 -3.24 1.98 10.38
N ALA A 239 -2.01 2.01 9.92
CA ALA A 239 -0.91 2.63 10.64
C ALA A 239 -1.26 4.04 11.14
N ILE A 240 -0.85 4.38 12.35
CA ILE A 240 -1.08 5.73 12.92
C ILE A 240 -0.04 6.68 12.33
N HIS A 241 -0.37 7.15 11.12
CA HIS A 241 0.45 8.00 10.29
C HIS A 241 -0.44 9.00 9.52
N GLN A 242 0.10 10.17 9.18
CA GLN A 242 -0.61 11.28 8.52
C GLN A 242 -1.36 10.88 7.23
N SER A 243 -0.81 9.91 6.47
CA SER A 243 -1.45 9.43 5.23
C SER A 243 -2.84 8.80 5.45
N LYS A 244 -3.15 8.38 6.68
CA LYS A 244 -4.45 7.76 7.02
C LYS A 244 -5.54 8.76 7.40
N GLY A 245 -5.19 10.04 7.57
CA GLY A 245 -6.15 11.12 7.78
C GLY A 245 -6.96 11.01 9.07
N ILE A 246 -6.34 10.51 10.13
CA ILE A 246 -7.00 10.25 11.43
C ILE A 246 -7.57 11.53 12.04
N GLU A 247 -6.89 12.65 11.82
CA GLU A 247 -7.38 13.99 12.21
C GLU A 247 -8.75 14.30 11.62
N THR A 248 -9.01 13.86 10.37
CA THR A 248 -10.33 14.03 9.74
C THR A 248 -11.39 13.14 10.38
N ALA A 249 -11.02 11.90 10.77
CA ALA A 249 -11.94 11.01 11.49
C ALA A 249 -12.31 11.59 12.87
N ILE A 250 -11.35 12.15 13.62
CA ILE A 250 -11.61 12.84 14.89
C ILE A 250 -12.56 14.02 14.68
N GLN A 251 -12.32 14.87 13.69
CA GLN A 251 -13.19 16.01 13.36
C GLN A 251 -14.59 15.56 12.93
N ALA A 252 -14.68 14.45 12.19
CA ALA A 252 -15.97 13.89 11.77
C ALA A 252 -16.79 13.43 12.98
N VAL A 253 -16.18 12.69 13.90
CA VAL A 253 -16.85 12.30 15.16
C VAL A 253 -17.20 13.52 16.01
N ALA A 254 -16.33 14.54 16.07
CA ALA A 254 -16.59 15.78 16.78
C ALA A 254 -17.80 16.57 16.24
N SER A 255 -18.10 16.42 14.94
CA SER A 255 -19.27 17.08 14.31
C SER A 255 -20.61 16.47 14.73
N ILE A 256 -20.61 15.30 15.36
CA ILE A 256 -21.79 14.65 15.94
C ILE A 256 -22.08 15.30 17.32
N PRO A 257 -23.33 15.63 17.65
CA PRO A 257 -23.69 16.21 18.96
C PRO A 257 -23.20 15.34 20.13
N GLU A 258 -22.67 15.96 21.18
CA GLU A 258 -22.04 15.25 22.32
C GLU A 258 -22.87 14.10 22.93
N PRO A 259 -24.18 14.25 23.21
CA PRO A 259 -24.94 13.13 23.79
C PRO A 259 -25.04 11.90 22.91
N GLN A 260 -24.83 12.06 21.59
CA GLN A 260 -24.94 10.99 20.58
C GLN A 260 -23.59 10.59 20.01
N ARG A 261 -22.50 11.24 20.46
CA ARG A 261 -21.16 11.03 19.91
C ARG A 261 -20.62 9.65 20.26
N PRO A 262 -20.26 8.81 19.26
CA PRO A 262 -19.62 7.53 19.50
C PRO A 262 -18.17 7.70 19.95
N ALA A 263 -17.59 6.68 20.59
CA ALA A 263 -16.14 6.61 20.75
C ALA A 263 -15.47 6.30 19.41
N LEU A 264 -14.27 6.85 19.20
CA LEU A 264 -13.40 6.52 18.05
C LEU A 264 -12.26 5.63 18.52
N VAL A 265 -12.19 4.41 18.00
CA VAL A 265 -11.09 3.47 18.23
C VAL A 265 -10.26 3.35 16.95
N TRP A 266 -8.98 3.66 17.01
CA TRP A 266 -8.08 3.49 15.88
C TRP A 266 -7.08 2.36 16.12
N ILE A 267 -7.01 1.40 15.20
CA ILE A 267 -6.18 0.21 15.30
C ILE A 267 -5.09 0.26 14.24
N GLY A 268 -3.83 0.06 14.62
CA GLY A 268 -2.70 0.06 13.71
C GLY A 268 -1.60 -0.89 14.11
N ASN A 269 -0.77 -1.30 13.16
CA ASN A 269 0.41 -2.12 13.40
C ASN A 269 1.58 -1.31 13.99
N PHE A 270 1.64 -0.01 13.72
CA PHE A 270 2.60 0.93 14.33
C PHE A 270 2.03 2.34 14.43
N ALA A 271 2.68 3.18 15.21
CA ALA A 271 2.35 4.58 15.40
C ALA A 271 3.57 5.48 15.32
N VAL A 272 3.44 6.61 14.61
CA VAL A 272 4.42 7.72 14.71
C VAL A 272 4.12 8.50 15.99
N ALA A 273 4.99 8.38 16.99
CA ALA A 273 4.75 8.89 18.34
C ALA A 273 4.40 10.39 18.41
N ALA A 274 5.06 11.22 17.58
CA ALA A 274 4.74 12.66 17.52
C ALA A 274 3.32 12.89 17.01
N TYR A 275 2.96 12.22 15.92
CA TYR A 275 1.62 12.34 15.33
C TYR A 275 0.53 11.82 16.27
N LEU A 276 0.78 10.72 16.99
CA LEU A 276 -0.16 10.20 17.99
C LEU A 276 -0.40 11.21 19.13
N ARG A 277 0.63 11.91 19.59
CA ARG A 277 0.46 12.99 20.58
C ARG A 277 -0.43 14.11 20.06
N ASP A 278 -0.21 14.55 18.82
CA ASP A 278 -1.00 15.61 18.18
C ASP A 278 -2.48 15.18 18.04
N LEU A 279 -2.72 13.91 17.69
CA LEU A 279 -4.08 13.35 17.60
C LEU A 279 -4.80 13.32 18.95
N ASN A 280 -4.11 12.90 20.03
CA ASN A 280 -4.69 12.91 21.38
C ASN A 280 -5.06 14.34 21.80
N GLN A 281 -4.15 15.30 21.61
CA GLN A 281 -4.40 16.70 21.93
C GLN A 281 -5.60 17.27 21.14
N GLN A 282 -5.71 16.92 19.85
CA GLN A 282 -6.85 17.32 19.01
C GLN A 282 -8.14 16.69 19.53
N ALA A 283 -8.15 15.39 19.85
CA ALA A 283 -9.31 14.68 20.35
C ALA A 283 -9.82 15.28 21.67
N ASP A 284 -8.90 15.56 22.60
CA ASP A 284 -9.22 16.20 23.88
C ASP A 284 -9.84 17.59 23.67
N SER A 285 -9.24 18.41 22.79
CA SER A 285 -9.76 19.77 22.49
C SER A 285 -11.15 19.74 21.88
N LEU A 286 -11.48 18.70 21.12
CA LEU A 286 -12.78 18.49 20.47
C LEU A 286 -13.74 17.63 21.29
N ARG A 287 -13.35 17.21 22.50
CA ARG A 287 -14.12 16.34 23.40
C ARG A 287 -14.54 15.03 22.72
N VAL A 288 -13.65 14.42 21.96
CA VAL A 288 -13.85 13.11 21.32
C VAL A 288 -13.15 12.04 22.16
N LYS A 289 -13.88 11.01 22.57
CA LYS A 289 -13.28 9.82 23.19
C LYS A 289 -12.49 9.05 22.12
N PHE A 290 -11.18 9.31 22.05
CA PHE A 290 -10.26 8.67 21.11
C PHE A 290 -9.41 7.63 21.82
N VAL A 291 -9.34 6.41 21.27
CA VAL A 291 -8.53 5.30 21.78
C VAL A 291 -7.68 4.75 20.64
N SER A 292 -6.38 4.71 20.82
CA SER A 292 -5.47 4.05 19.89
C SER A 292 -5.04 2.67 20.40
N ARG A 293 -5.04 1.67 19.52
CA ARG A 293 -4.53 0.32 19.78
C ARG A 293 -3.45 -0.02 18.76
N VAL A 294 -2.26 -0.36 19.23
CA VAL A 294 -1.10 -0.60 18.36
C VAL A 294 -0.58 -2.00 18.58
N GLY A 295 -0.40 -2.76 17.47
CA GLY A 295 0.22 -4.08 17.50
C GLY A 295 -0.62 -5.15 18.22
N ILE A 296 -1.94 -5.06 18.13
CA ILE A 296 -2.85 -6.08 18.70
C ILE A 296 -2.84 -7.36 17.84
N SER A 297 -3.33 -8.46 18.39
CA SER A 297 -3.49 -9.74 17.70
C SER A 297 -4.58 -9.67 16.62
N ASP A 298 -4.57 -10.62 15.68
CA ASP A 298 -5.63 -10.73 14.66
C ASP A 298 -6.99 -11.04 15.32
N ASP A 299 -7.02 -11.83 16.38
CA ASP A 299 -8.27 -12.12 17.12
C ASP A 299 -8.85 -10.87 17.78
N ASP A 300 -8.01 -10.05 18.43
CA ASP A 300 -8.43 -8.77 19.02
C ASP A 300 -8.89 -7.78 17.95
N LEU A 301 -8.24 -7.80 16.76
CA LEU A 301 -8.65 -6.99 15.63
C LEU A 301 -10.04 -7.41 15.12
N VAL A 302 -10.25 -8.71 14.90
CA VAL A 302 -11.53 -9.27 14.45
C VAL A 302 -12.64 -8.99 15.48
N GLU A 303 -12.38 -9.16 16.77
CA GLU A 303 -13.34 -8.81 17.82
C GLU A 303 -13.67 -7.31 17.79
N SER A 304 -12.66 -6.44 17.69
CA SER A 304 -12.85 -4.98 17.65
C SER A 304 -13.69 -4.55 16.44
N LEU A 305 -13.48 -5.15 15.26
CA LEU A 305 -14.29 -4.93 14.08
C LEU A 305 -15.73 -5.41 14.30
N ASN A 306 -15.93 -6.60 14.87
CA ASN A 306 -17.26 -7.15 15.15
C ASN A 306 -18.06 -6.35 16.20
N ARG A 307 -17.39 -5.71 17.14
CA ARG A 307 -18.05 -4.84 18.14
C ARG A 307 -18.36 -3.46 17.63
N ALA A 308 -17.66 -2.95 16.61
CA ALA A 308 -17.87 -1.59 16.11
C ALA A 308 -19.19 -1.46 15.35
N ALA A 309 -19.90 -0.35 15.54
CA ALA A 309 -21.12 -0.03 14.78
C ALA A 309 -20.81 0.26 13.31
N VAL A 310 -19.66 0.90 13.04
CA VAL A 310 -19.24 1.33 11.70
C VAL A 310 -17.73 1.55 11.67
N MET A 311 -17.12 1.29 10.51
CA MET A 311 -15.74 1.68 10.22
C MET A 311 -15.71 3.05 9.53
N VAL A 312 -14.80 3.93 9.96
CA VAL A 312 -14.44 5.16 9.22
C VAL A 312 -13.12 4.95 8.46
N TYR A 313 -13.11 5.29 7.18
CA TYR A 313 -11.93 5.15 6.33
C TYR A 313 -11.60 6.47 5.64
N THR A 314 -10.60 7.17 6.17
CA THR A 314 -10.20 8.53 5.79
C THR A 314 -8.86 8.59 5.04
N SER A 315 -8.29 7.44 4.68
CA SER A 315 -7.07 7.36 3.87
C SER A 315 -7.23 8.09 2.54
N ARG A 316 -6.20 8.89 2.17
CA ARG A 316 -6.19 9.60 0.89
C ARG A 316 -5.63 8.73 -0.22
N LEU A 317 -6.32 8.75 -1.37
CA LEU A 317 -5.85 8.12 -2.61
C LEU A 317 -5.35 6.67 -2.38
N GLU A 318 -6.08 5.91 -1.57
CA GLU A 318 -5.71 4.52 -1.25
C GLU A 318 -5.75 3.67 -2.52
N PRO A 319 -4.70 2.89 -2.83
CA PRO A 319 -4.64 2.11 -4.07
C PRO A 319 -5.75 1.08 -4.22
N PHE A 320 -6.16 0.41 -3.12
CA PHE A 320 -7.20 -0.62 -3.15
C PHE A 320 -8.18 -0.53 -1.98
N GLY A 321 -7.67 -0.59 -0.74
CA GLY A 321 -8.50 -0.56 0.46
C GLY A 321 -8.86 -1.94 0.99
N LEU A 322 -7.87 -2.72 1.42
CA LEU A 322 -8.09 -4.01 2.08
C LEU A 322 -8.87 -3.86 3.40
N ALA A 323 -8.52 -2.87 4.23
CA ALA A 323 -9.15 -2.67 5.53
C ALA A 323 -10.68 -2.46 5.47
N PRO A 324 -11.26 -1.71 4.53
CA PRO A 324 -12.70 -1.69 4.29
C PRO A 324 -13.31 -3.07 4.03
N LEU A 325 -12.66 -3.90 3.22
CA LEU A 325 -13.15 -5.24 2.91
C LEU A 325 -13.03 -6.20 4.12
N GLU A 326 -11.96 -6.06 4.91
CA GLU A 326 -11.77 -6.78 6.18
C GLU A 326 -12.88 -6.44 7.18
N ALA A 327 -13.26 -5.16 7.30
CA ALA A 327 -14.39 -4.72 8.11
C ALA A 327 -15.72 -5.29 7.59
N ASN A 328 -15.95 -5.26 6.28
CA ASN A 328 -17.14 -5.83 5.67
C ASN A 328 -17.26 -7.34 5.90
N LEU A 329 -16.16 -8.10 5.92
CA LEU A 329 -16.17 -9.52 6.28
C LEU A 329 -16.61 -9.75 7.74
N CYS A 330 -16.37 -8.79 8.63
CA CYS A 330 -16.86 -8.78 9.99
C CYS A 330 -18.29 -8.20 10.14
N GLU A 331 -19.01 -8.02 9.01
CA GLU A 331 -20.33 -7.37 8.95
C GLU A 331 -20.33 -5.93 9.47
N THR A 332 -19.18 -5.25 9.42
CA THR A 332 -19.05 -3.86 9.84
C THR A 332 -19.12 -2.97 8.61
N PRO A 333 -20.21 -2.18 8.46
CA PRO A 333 -20.35 -1.27 7.33
C PRO A 333 -19.29 -0.18 7.39
N VAL A 334 -18.95 0.40 6.23
CA VAL A 334 -17.87 1.36 6.08
C VAL A 334 -18.40 2.72 5.66
N VAL A 335 -17.89 3.79 6.28
CA VAL A 335 -17.98 5.15 5.75
C VAL A 335 -16.62 5.54 5.22
N ALA A 336 -16.51 5.78 3.92
CA ALA A 336 -15.25 6.08 3.26
C ALA A 336 -15.34 7.32 2.38
N ILE A 337 -14.20 7.97 2.12
CA ILE A 337 -14.10 9.04 1.14
C ILE A 337 -14.04 8.41 -0.26
N ALA A 338 -14.81 8.98 -1.21
CA ALA A 338 -14.88 8.50 -2.59
C ALA A 338 -13.61 8.86 -3.39
N GLU A 339 -12.44 8.42 -2.91
CA GLU A 339 -11.13 8.64 -3.54
C GLU A 339 -10.39 7.31 -3.78
N GLY A 340 -9.53 7.29 -4.78
CA GLY A 340 -8.67 6.12 -5.05
C GLY A 340 -9.42 4.84 -5.40
N GLY A 341 -8.82 3.70 -5.11
CA GLY A 341 -9.37 2.36 -5.34
C GLY A 341 -10.51 1.96 -4.40
N VAL A 342 -10.73 2.71 -3.31
CA VAL A 342 -11.86 2.48 -2.40
C VAL A 342 -13.20 2.59 -3.12
N ARG A 343 -13.31 3.41 -4.17
CA ARG A 343 -14.49 3.51 -5.04
C ARG A 343 -14.82 2.23 -5.81
N GLU A 344 -13.87 1.29 -5.87
CA GLU A 344 -14.05 0.00 -6.54
C GLU A 344 -14.46 -1.10 -5.55
N THR A 345 -14.07 -0.94 -4.28
CA THR A 345 -14.35 -1.90 -3.21
C THR A 345 -15.60 -1.57 -2.41
N ILE A 346 -15.91 -0.29 -2.26
CA ILE A 346 -17.14 0.17 -1.57
C ILE A 346 -18.15 0.67 -2.60
N VAL A 347 -19.34 0.12 -2.53
CA VAL A 347 -20.51 0.50 -3.32
C VAL A 347 -21.49 1.22 -2.40
N ASP A 348 -21.75 2.50 -2.71
CA ASP A 348 -22.61 3.35 -1.87
C ASP A 348 -24.00 2.75 -1.66
N GLY A 349 -24.45 2.69 -0.42
CA GLY A 349 -25.72 2.11 -0.01
C GLY A 349 -25.79 0.58 0.03
N LEU A 350 -24.76 -0.16 -0.42
CA LEU A 350 -24.74 -1.62 -0.45
C LEU A 350 -23.81 -2.23 0.63
N ASN A 351 -22.57 -1.80 0.68
CA ASN A 351 -21.60 -2.29 1.67
C ASN A 351 -20.94 -1.16 2.48
N GLY A 352 -21.41 0.07 2.31
CA GLY A 352 -20.94 1.24 3.02
C GLY A 352 -21.60 2.51 2.50
N ILE A 353 -21.07 3.65 2.94
CA ILE A 353 -21.43 4.99 2.45
C ILE A 353 -20.17 5.63 1.88
N LEU A 354 -20.24 6.10 0.64
CA LEU A 354 -19.21 6.93 0.03
C LEU A 354 -19.50 8.41 0.19
N VAL A 355 -18.61 9.13 0.86
CA VAL A 355 -18.69 10.58 1.02
C VAL A 355 -17.87 11.23 -0.10
N PRO A 356 -18.42 12.24 -0.82
CA PRO A 356 -17.79 12.76 -2.04
C PRO A 356 -16.45 13.46 -1.79
N ASP A 357 -16.25 14.02 -0.60
CA ASP A 357 -15.06 14.77 -0.26
C ASP A 357 -14.64 14.58 1.21
N ARG A 358 -13.54 15.20 1.60
CA ARG A 358 -12.94 15.15 2.94
C ARG A 358 -13.63 16.08 3.95
N ASN A 359 -14.90 16.34 3.79
CA ASN A 359 -15.67 17.19 4.69
C ASN A 359 -16.03 16.44 5.99
N PRO A 360 -15.48 16.82 7.15
CA PRO A 360 -15.76 16.13 8.41
C PRO A 360 -17.24 16.10 8.78
N VAL A 361 -17.99 17.14 8.43
CA VAL A 361 -19.44 17.22 8.73
C VAL A 361 -20.23 16.20 7.92
N LEU A 362 -19.88 16.01 6.64
CA LEU A 362 -20.53 14.99 5.80
C LEU A 362 -20.18 13.58 6.27
N ILE A 363 -18.91 13.35 6.62
CA ILE A 363 -18.48 12.06 7.19
C ILE A 363 -19.21 11.81 8.51
N GLY A 364 -19.29 12.80 9.41
CA GLY A 364 -19.99 12.69 10.67
C GLY A 364 -21.49 12.38 10.52
N LYS A 365 -22.17 13.00 9.55
CA LYS A 365 -23.57 12.69 9.21
C LYS A 365 -23.73 11.25 8.73
N ALA A 366 -22.83 10.76 7.90
CA ALA A 366 -22.83 9.38 7.42
C ALA A 366 -22.59 8.37 8.57
N LEU A 367 -21.66 8.67 9.47
CA LEU A 367 -21.42 7.88 10.68
C LEU A 367 -22.65 7.83 11.59
N ALA A 368 -23.22 8.99 11.92
CA ALA A 368 -24.42 9.10 12.75
C ALA A 368 -25.61 8.32 12.16
N LYS A 369 -25.81 8.38 10.84
CA LYS A 369 -26.87 7.64 10.15
C LYS A 369 -26.80 6.13 10.41
N ILE A 370 -25.61 5.54 10.50
CA ILE A 370 -25.42 4.11 10.82
C ILE A 370 -25.55 3.86 12.31
N VAL A 371 -24.86 4.67 13.13
CA VAL A 371 -24.78 4.48 14.59
C VAL A 371 -26.15 4.65 15.26
N ASP A 372 -26.97 5.58 14.76
CA ASP A 372 -28.31 5.88 15.31
C ASP A 372 -29.40 4.93 14.78
N ASN A 373 -29.08 4.10 13.77
CA ASN A 373 -29.99 3.13 13.18
C ASN A 373 -29.38 1.72 13.19
N PRO A 374 -29.22 1.06 14.37
CA PRO A 374 -28.53 -0.23 14.48
C PRO A 374 -29.11 -1.34 13.60
N ALA A 375 -30.43 -1.36 13.41
CA ALA A 375 -31.11 -2.32 12.55
C ALA A 375 -30.72 -2.16 11.07
N TRP A 376 -30.60 -0.92 10.59
CA TRP A 376 -30.14 -0.64 9.25
C TRP A 376 -28.64 -0.92 9.10
N GLY A 377 -27.82 -0.52 10.09
CA GLY A 377 -26.38 -0.83 10.13
C GLY A 377 -26.10 -2.34 10.02
N ARG A 378 -26.88 -3.15 10.73
CA ARG A 378 -26.78 -4.62 10.68
C ARG A 378 -27.09 -5.15 9.28
N ARG A 379 -28.23 -4.77 8.68
CA ARG A 379 -28.57 -5.20 7.30
C ARG A 379 -27.51 -4.79 6.28
N LEU A 380 -26.98 -3.57 6.42
CA LEU A 380 -25.88 -3.09 5.56
C LEU A 380 -24.61 -3.94 5.74
N GLY A 381 -24.29 -4.34 6.98
CA GLY A 381 -23.15 -5.21 7.29
C GLY A 381 -23.31 -6.62 6.73
N GLU A 382 -24.50 -7.24 6.87
CA GLU A 382 -24.81 -8.55 6.32
C GLU A 382 -24.69 -8.55 4.78
N GLN A 383 -25.23 -7.54 4.11
CA GLN A 383 -25.10 -7.36 2.65
C GLN A 383 -23.65 -7.15 2.24
N ALA A 384 -22.89 -6.35 3.03
CA ALA A 384 -21.49 -6.08 2.80
C ALA A 384 -20.66 -7.38 2.82
N ARG A 385 -20.84 -8.22 3.84
CA ARG A 385 -20.17 -9.51 3.95
C ARG A 385 -20.48 -10.42 2.76
N ALA A 386 -21.76 -10.56 2.39
CA ALA A 386 -22.18 -11.40 1.26
C ALA A 386 -21.50 -10.97 -0.04
N GLN A 387 -21.48 -9.66 -0.32
CA GLN A 387 -20.83 -9.09 -1.50
C GLN A 387 -19.31 -9.33 -1.51
N VAL A 388 -18.65 -9.17 -0.35
CA VAL A 388 -17.21 -9.37 -0.28
C VAL A 388 -16.83 -10.84 -0.51
N ILE A 389 -17.55 -11.78 0.08
CA ILE A 389 -17.34 -13.22 -0.14
C ILE A 389 -17.51 -13.57 -1.61
N GLU A 390 -18.53 -13.02 -2.26
CA GLU A 390 -18.80 -13.27 -3.67
C GLU A 390 -17.71 -12.72 -4.61
N LYS A 391 -17.25 -11.48 -4.37
CA LYS A 391 -16.41 -10.74 -5.35
C LYS A 391 -14.94 -10.74 -5.07
N TRP A 392 -14.53 -10.75 -3.78
CA TRP A 392 -13.19 -10.41 -3.32
C TRP A 392 -12.44 -11.58 -2.66
N GLY A 393 -12.85 -12.84 -2.93
CA GLY A 393 -12.15 -14.02 -2.43
C GLY A 393 -10.80 -14.25 -3.13
N TRP A 394 -9.80 -14.73 -2.38
CA TRP A 394 -8.49 -15.10 -2.92
C TRP A 394 -8.55 -16.08 -4.10
N PRO A 395 -9.42 -17.11 -4.14
CA PRO A 395 -9.46 -18.03 -5.29
C PRO A 395 -9.63 -17.32 -6.65
N ARG A 396 -10.52 -16.35 -6.73
CA ARG A 396 -10.72 -15.55 -7.98
C ARG A 396 -9.51 -14.65 -8.29
N SER A 397 -8.87 -14.10 -7.26
CA SER A 397 -7.66 -13.29 -7.43
C SER A 397 -6.51 -14.12 -7.99
N ILE A 398 -6.31 -15.32 -7.46
CA ILE A 398 -5.26 -16.24 -7.90
C ILE A 398 -5.52 -16.78 -9.30
N GLU A 399 -6.75 -17.17 -9.62
CA GLU A 399 -7.13 -17.60 -10.97
C GLU A 399 -6.80 -16.52 -12.02
N ARG A 400 -7.10 -15.27 -11.71
CA ARG A 400 -6.76 -14.13 -12.59
C ARG A 400 -5.26 -13.94 -12.72
N LEU A 401 -4.52 -14.01 -11.60
CA LEU A 401 -3.06 -13.92 -11.59
C LEU A 401 -2.44 -15.03 -12.44
N GLU A 402 -2.86 -16.28 -12.24
CA GLU A 402 -2.40 -17.44 -13.01
C GLU A 402 -2.62 -17.22 -14.50
N GLY A 403 -3.81 -16.78 -14.90
CA GLY A 403 -4.12 -16.46 -16.30
C GLY A 403 -3.17 -15.42 -16.90
N TYR A 404 -2.83 -14.38 -16.14
CA TYR A 404 -1.87 -13.36 -16.59
C TYR A 404 -0.43 -13.88 -16.72
N LEU A 405 -0.02 -14.77 -15.83
CA LEU A 405 1.31 -15.40 -15.91
C LEU A 405 1.39 -16.32 -17.15
N MET A 406 0.37 -17.15 -17.40
CA MET A 406 0.29 -18.02 -18.56
C MET A 406 0.30 -17.24 -19.89
N GLU A 407 -0.49 -16.19 -19.95
CA GLU A 407 -0.58 -15.31 -21.14
C GLU A 407 0.78 -14.66 -21.47
N GLU A 408 1.57 -14.29 -20.46
CA GLU A 408 2.89 -13.71 -20.68
C GLU A 408 3.91 -14.75 -21.17
N ILE A 409 3.82 -15.99 -20.70
CA ILE A 409 4.63 -17.12 -21.22
C ILE A 409 4.32 -17.35 -22.69
N GLU A 410 3.04 -17.45 -23.05
CA GLU A 410 2.60 -17.70 -24.44
C GLU A 410 3.06 -16.59 -25.40
N LYS A 411 2.92 -15.32 -24.98
CA LYS A 411 3.37 -14.16 -25.77
C LYS A 411 4.88 -14.18 -26.04
N SER A 412 5.67 -14.60 -25.07
CA SER A 412 7.13 -14.67 -25.22
C SER A 412 7.55 -15.81 -26.14
N GLY A 413 6.94 -16.99 -26.02
CA GLY A 413 7.20 -18.12 -26.92
C GLY A 413 6.83 -17.84 -28.38
N SER A 414 5.82 -16.99 -28.64
CA SER A 414 5.44 -16.56 -29.98
C SER A 414 6.42 -15.56 -30.60
N ARG A 415 7.17 -14.80 -29.81
CA ARG A 415 8.18 -13.84 -30.29
C ARG A 415 9.49 -14.52 -30.68
N ASP A 416 9.88 -15.60 -29.98
CA ASP A 416 11.11 -16.35 -30.27
C ASP A 416 10.99 -17.22 -31.56
N ASN A 417 9.74 -17.44 -32.03
CA ASN A 417 9.46 -18.20 -33.26
C ASN A 417 9.30 -17.30 -34.52
N ARG A 418 9.52 -16.00 -34.43
CA ARG A 418 9.52 -15.04 -35.53
C ARG A 418 10.90 -14.41 -35.74
#